data_b963519449779296ad1076824f15146a
#
_entry.id   b963519449779296ad1076824f15146a
#
_cell.length_a   1.000
_cell.length_b   1.000
_cell.length_c   1.000
_cell.angle_alpha   90.00
_cell.angle_beta   90.00
_cell.angle_gamma   90.00
#
_symmetry.space_group_name_H-M   'P 1'
#
loop_
_entity.id
_entity.type
_entity.pdbx_description
1 polymer ?
#
loop_
_entity_poly.entity_id
_entity_poly.type
_entity_poly.pdbx_seq_one_letter_code
_entity_poly.pdbx_strand_id
1 'polypeptide(L)'
;MKTTIVLSAALITILAGVLTLAPDEEGFVPMFNGKDLTGWEGKPGGWWVEDGAITSESTPDKPCVKHHYLYWRGGKPADFVMRFKYRLVGGNSGVQFRSEERPEFDTWGYQADMEAGTEWTGCLFQHDRGGVVMRGKQAIIAKDGTRQETEFAPSSELQQAVKQDDWNDYEIIAQGSRVVLSINGKRMCEVDDRDAKWACKGGIIALQMHPGPPMKVQFKDLRIKTALH
;
A
#
# COMPACT_ATOMS: atom_id res chain seq x y z
N MET A 1 42.31 -48.41 -42.13
CA MET A 1 42.06 -47.16 -41.33
C MET A 1 40.63 -47.23 -40.86
N LYS A 2 40.43 -47.42 -39.54
CA LYS A 2 39.09 -47.46 -38.89
C LYS A 2 38.89 -46.10 -38.18
N THR A 3 37.95 -45.30 -38.66
CA THR A 3 37.60 -43.99 -38.10
C THR A 3 36.60 -44.21 -37.00
N THR A 4 37.00 -43.91 -35.75
CA THR A 4 36.12 -43.94 -34.57
C THR A 4 35.43 -42.59 -34.42
N ILE A 5 34.11 -42.56 -34.52
CA ILE A 5 33.32 -41.35 -34.25
C ILE A 5 32.98 -41.34 -32.75
N VAL A 6 33.44 -40.32 -32.03
CA VAL A 6 33.09 -40.06 -30.63
C VAL A 6 31.89 -39.15 -30.61
N LEU A 7 30.72 -39.67 -30.17
CA LEU A 7 29.53 -38.87 -29.87
C LEU A 7 29.68 -38.27 -28.47
N SER A 8 29.79 -36.96 -28.37
CA SER A 8 29.70 -36.23 -27.08
C SER A 8 28.24 -35.97 -26.77
N ALA A 9 27.70 -36.57 -25.74
CA ALA A 9 26.38 -36.26 -25.20
C ALA A 9 26.51 -35.03 -24.27
N ALA A 10 25.88 -33.92 -24.66
CA ALA A 10 25.74 -32.77 -23.80
C ALA A 10 24.60 -32.97 -22.80
N LEU A 11 24.94 -33.03 -21.53
CA LEU A 11 23.98 -33.13 -20.41
C LEU A 11 23.42 -31.73 -20.13
N ILE A 12 22.16 -31.50 -20.51
CA ILE A 12 21.44 -30.24 -20.17
C ILE A 12 20.89 -30.40 -18.74
N THR A 13 21.51 -29.76 -17.79
CA THR A 13 21.01 -29.69 -16.42
C THR A 13 19.93 -28.61 -16.34
N ILE A 14 18.66 -29.01 -16.30
CA ILE A 14 17.55 -28.09 -16.02
C ILE A 14 17.57 -27.79 -14.53
N LEU A 15 18.01 -26.59 -14.20
CA LEU A 15 17.93 -26.05 -12.82
C LEU A 15 16.47 -25.65 -12.56
N ALA A 16 15.70 -26.56 -11.94
CA ALA A 16 14.38 -26.24 -11.43
C ALA A 16 14.54 -25.23 -10.28
N GLY A 17 14.28 -23.97 -10.56
CA GLY A 17 14.21 -22.94 -9.54
C GLY A 17 13.10 -23.28 -8.54
N VAL A 18 13.47 -23.70 -7.34
CA VAL A 18 12.54 -23.84 -6.22
C VAL A 18 12.13 -22.42 -5.85
N LEU A 19 10.89 -22.02 -6.19
CA LEU A 19 10.25 -20.84 -5.61
C LEU A 19 10.11 -21.11 -4.11
N THR A 20 11.03 -20.62 -3.30
CA THR A 20 10.86 -20.57 -1.85
C THR A 20 9.78 -19.52 -1.58
N LEU A 21 8.55 -19.94 -1.35
CA LEU A 21 7.54 -19.11 -0.69
C LEU A 21 8.19 -18.63 0.62
N ALA A 22 8.21 -17.33 0.84
CA ALA A 22 8.57 -16.80 2.15
C ALA A 22 7.71 -17.50 3.21
N PRO A 23 8.26 -17.85 4.39
CA PRO A 23 7.47 -18.51 5.41
C PRO A 23 6.20 -17.68 5.67
N ASP A 24 5.04 -18.36 5.64
CA ASP A 24 3.77 -17.75 6.00
C ASP A 24 3.94 -17.13 7.39
N GLU A 25 3.97 -15.80 7.47
CA GLU A 25 3.97 -15.12 8.76
C GLU A 25 2.65 -15.47 9.44
N GLU A 26 2.75 -16.06 10.63
CA GLU A 26 1.60 -16.62 11.34
C GLU A 26 0.40 -15.68 11.40
N GLY A 27 -0.72 -16.12 10.83
CA GLY A 27 -2.00 -15.40 10.79
C GLY A 27 -2.15 -14.36 9.68
N PHE A 28 -1.17 -14.16 8.79
CA PHE A 28 -1.36 -13.37 7.59
C PHE A 28 -1.97 -14.18 6.46
N VAL A 29 -2.96 -13.58 5.77
CA VAL A 29 -3.55 -14.14 4.56
C VAL A 29 -3.22 -13.24 3.36
N PRO A 30 -2.93 -13.81 2.18
CA PRO A 30 -2.67 -13.03 0.99
C PRO A 30 -3.94 -12.31 0.51
N MET A 31 -3.81 -11.04 0.13
CA MET A 31 -4.86 -10.23 -0.48
C MET A 31 -4.78 -10.22 -2.01
N PHE A 32 -3.65 -10.67 -2.56
CA PHE A 32 -3.36 -10.68 -3.99
C PHE A 32 -2.63 -11.96 -4.37
N ASN A 33 -3.02 -12.56 -5.49
CA ASN A 33 -2.49 -13.85 -5.96
C ASN A 33 -1.25 -13.74 -6.85
N GLY A 34 -0.79 -12.51 -7.16
CA GLY A 34 0.35 -12.25 -8.04
C GLY A 34 0.09 -12.44 -9.53
N LYS A 35 -1.13 -12.78 -9.96
CA LYS A 35 -1.43 -13.19 -11.35
C LYS A 35 -2.51 -12.33 -12.01
N ASP A 36 -3.59 -12.06 -11.30
CA ASP A 36 -4.75 -11.33 -11.81
C ASP A 36 -5.45 -10.54 -10.69
N LEU A 37 -6.45 -9.75 -11.05
CA LEU A 37 -7.21 -8.92 -10.11
C LEU A 37 -8.38 -9.68 -9.45
N THR A 38 -8.36 -11.00 -9.37
CA THR A 38 -9.36 -11.77 -8.63
C THR A 38 -9.41 -11.31 -7.17
N GLY A 39 -10.61 -10.96 -6.68
CA GLY A 39 -10.79 -10.39 -5.33
C GLY A 39 -10.59 -8.87 -5.26
N TRP A 40 -10.38 -8.21 -6.40
CA TRP A 40 -10.26 -6.77 -6.52
C TRP A 40 -11.23 -6.21 -7.57
N GLU A 41 -11.74 -5.00 -7.34
CA GLU A 41 -12.67 -4.34 -8.25
C GLU A 41 -12.33 -2.85 -8.37
N GLY A 42 -12.26 -2.34 -9.61
CA GLY A 42 -11.93 -0.95 -9.87
C GLY A 42 -12.41 -0.48 -11.23
N LYS A 43 -12.11 0.75 -11.55
CA LYS A 43 -12.46 1.37 -12.83
C LYS A 43 -11.97 0.49 -13.99
N PRO A 44 -12.84 0.12 -14.95
CA PRO A 44 -12.45 -0.66 -16.13
C PRO A 44 -11.25 -0.03 -16.87
N GLY A 45 -10.20 -0.83 -17.11
CA GLY A 45 -8.98 -0.37 -17.78
C GLY A 45 -8.08 0.57 -16.95
N GLY A 46 -8.43 0.85 -15.69
CA GLY A 46 -7.63 1.68 -14.79
C GLY A 46 -6.54 0.91 -14.03
N TRP A 47 -6.69 -0.42 -13.93
CA TRP A 47 -5.80 -1.28 -13.17
C TRP A 47 -5.54 -2.59 -13.91
N TRP A 48 -4.31 -3.12 -13.81
CA TRP A 48 -3.91 -4.41 -14.39
C TRP A 48 -2.79 -5.05 -13.56
N VAL A 49 -2.39 -6.24 -13.91
CA VAL A 49 -1.22 -6.90 -13.32
C VAL A 49 -0.06 -6.86 -14.30
N GLU A 50 1.10 -6.42 -13.84
CA GLU A 50 2.35 -6.33 -14.59
C GLU A 50 3.48 -6.84 -13.70
N ASP A 51 4.24 -7.82 -14.17
CA ASP A 51 5.39 -8.41 -13.46
C ASP A 51 5.05 -8.86 -12.00
N GLY A 52 3.86 -9.43 -11.83
CA GLY A 52 3.38 -9.89 -10.51
C GLY A 52 2.97 -8.77 -9.55
N ALA A 53 2.76 -7.56 -10.04
CA ALA A 53 2.31 -6.42 -9.24
C ALA A 53 1.00 -5.83 -9.79
N ILE A 54 0.07 -5.46 -8.92
CA ILE A 54 -1.07 -4.62 -9.25
C ILE A 54 -0.54 -3.26 -9.68
N THR A 55 -0.90 -2.82 -10.87
CA THR A 55 -0.34 -1.62 -11.51
C THR A 55 -1.44 -0.68 -11.98
N SER A 56 -1.20 0.62 -11.83
CA SER A 56 -1.94 1.69 -12.49
C SER A 56 -0.96 2.77 -12.97
N GLU A 57 -1.27 3.40 -14.10
CA GLU A 57 -0.40 4.38 -14.73
C GLU A 57 -1.21 5.49 -15.40
N SER A 58 -0.73 6.72 -15.29
CA SER A 58 -1.15 7.85 -16.13
C SER A 58 0.03 8.34 -16.96
N THR A 59 -0.28 8.74 -18.19
CA THR A 59 0.71 9.29 -19.15
C THR A 59 0.20 10.63 -19.67
N PRO A 60 1.03 11.44 -20.36
CA PRO A 60 0.56 12.66 -21.01
C PRO A 60 -0.62 12.40 -21.96
N ASP A 61 -0.64 11.25 -22.65
CA ASP A 61 -1.68 10.87 -23.60
C ASP A 61 -2.91 10.24 -22.93
N LYS A 62 -2.76 9.73 -21.71
CA LYS A 62 -3.84 9.15 -20.88
C LYS A 62 -3.76 9.67 -19.45
N PRO A 63 -4.08 10.96 -19.22
CA PRO A 63 -3.99 11.55 -17.90
C PRO A 63 -5.05 10.99 -16.96
N CYS A 64 -4.70 10.83 -15.68
CA CYS A 64 -5.68 10.64 -14.63
C CYS A 64 -6.27 12.00 -14.28
N VAL A 65 -7.51 12.28 -14.67
CA VAL A 65 -8.19 13.58 -14.42
C VAL A 65 -9.00 13.60 -13.12
N LYS A 66 -9.36 12.42 -12.60
CA LYS A 66 -10.07 12.23 -11.35
C LYS A 66 -9.50 10.99 -10.66
N HIS A 67 -9.25 11.08 -9.35
CA HIS A 67 -8.82 9.91 -8.59
C HIS A 67 -9.82 8.76 -8.75
N HIS A 68 -9.31 7.55 -8.76
CA HIS A 68 -10.10 6.33 -8.71
C HIS A 68 -9.35 5.26 -7.93
N TYR A 69 -10.11 4.33 -7.38
CA TYR A 69 -9.57 3.33 -6.48
C TYR A 69 -9.83 1.91 -6.99
N LEU A 70 -8.94 1.01 -6.60
CA LEU A 70 -9.11 -0.43 -6.74
C LEU A 70 -9.48 -1.00 -5.37
N TYR A 71 -10.73 -1.45 -5.22
CA TYR A 71 -11.28 -1.96 -3.97
C TYR A 71 -10.91 -3.42 -3.73
N TRP A 72 -10.41 -3.75 -2.55
CA TRP A 72 -10.29 -5.13 -2.12
C TRP A 72 -11.66 -5.67 -1.67
N ARG A 73 -12.07 -6.82 -2.24
CA ARG A 73 -13.38 -7.43 -1.97
C ARG A 73 -13.33 -8.55 -0.92
N GLY A 74 -12.19 -8.75 -0.26
CA GLY A 74 -12.02 -9.77 0.78
C GLY A 74 -12.60 -9.43 2.15
N GLY A 75 -13.16 -8.21 2.34
CA GLY A 75 -13.84 -7.83 3.57
C GLY A 75 -13.75 -6.34 3.91
N LYS A 76 -14.30 -6.00 5.09
CA LYS A 76 -14.32 -4.63 5.64
C LYS A 76 -13.73 -4.66 7.06
N PRO A 77 -12.41 -4.87 7.22
CA PRO A 77 -11.82 -5.04 8.53
C PRO A 77 -11.87 -3.76 9.37
N ALA A 78 -12.10 -3.93 10.67
CA ALA A 78 -11.96 -2.89 11.68
C ALA A 78 -10.53 -2.86 12.20
N ASP A 79 -10.09 -3.98 12.81
CA ASP A 79 -8.76 -4.15 13.35
C ASP A 79 -7.94 -5.08 12.45
N PHE A 80 -6.73 -4.63 12.08
CA PHE A 80 -5.86 -5.41 11.21
C PHE A 80 -4.41 -4.93 11.24
N VAL A 81 -3.51 -5.80 10.81
CA VAL A 81 -2.19 -5.44 10.30
C VAL A 81 -2.17 -5.76 8.81
N MET A 82 -1.82 -4.79 7.99
CA MET A 82 -1.63 -4.96 6.55
C MET A 82 -0.16 -4.69 6.21
N ARG A 83 0.42 -5.57 5.41
CA ARG A 83 1.78 -5.42 4.87
C ARG A 83 1.77 -5.56 3.37
N PHE A 84 2.55 -4.73 2.71
CA PHE A 84 2.68 -4.76 1.25
C PHE A 84 3.97 -4.08 0.81
N LYS A 85 4.34 -4.31 -0.45
CA LYS A 85 5.36 -3.52 -1.12
C LYS A 85 4.71 -2.57 -2.11
N TYR A 86 5.22 -1.34 -2.17
CA TYR A 86 4.83 -0.37 -3.20
C TYR A 86 6.06 0.17 -3.93
N ARG A 87 5.86 0.55 -5.18
CA ARG A 87 6.78 1.36 -5.97
C ARG A 87 5.98 2.47 -6.63
N LEU A 88 6.45 3.71 -6.50
CA LEU A 88 5.81 4.89 -7.05
C LEU A 88 6.85 5.67 -7.85
N VAL A 89 6.55 5.92 -9.13
CA VAL A 89 7.34 6.77 -10.04
C VAL A 89 6.47 7.97 -10.40
N GLY A 90 6.85 9.15 -9.92
CA GLY A 90 6.07 10.38 -10.08
C GLY A 90 4.77 10.41 -9.27
N GLY A 91 4.16 11.56 -9.18
CA GLY A 91 2.82 11.79 -8.63
C GLY A 91 2.61 11.43 -7.15
N ASN A 92 1.38 11.05 -6.85
CA ASN A 92 0.90 10.69 -5.52
C ASN A 92 -0.01 9.47 -5.59
N SER A 93 -0.02 8.66 -4.54
CA SER A 93 -0.88 7.50 -4.37
C SER A 93 -1.13 7.24 -2.88
N GLY A 94 -1.82 6.17 -2.56
CA GLY A 94 -2.05 5.77 -1.18
C GLY A 94 -2.85 4.48 -1.07
N VAL A 95 -2.92 3.97 0.16
CA VAL A 95 -3.82 2.89 0.51
C VAL A 95 -4.90 3.44 1.43
N GLN A 96 -6.11 3.44 0.93
CA GLN A 96 -7.31 3.74 1.71
C GLN A 96 -7.65 2.54 2.60
N PHE A 97 -8.05 2.81 3.84
CA PHE A 97 -8.48 1.77 4.77
C PHE A 97 -9.52 2.32 5.76
N ARG A 98 -10.31 1.42 6.34
CA ARG A 98 -11.48 1.81 7.13
C ARG A 98 -12.34 2.83 6.39
N SER A 99 -12.47 2.67 5.07
CA SER A 99 -13.08 3.64 4.18
C SER A 99 -14.43 3.20 3.68
N GLU A 100 -15.22 4.15 3.22
CA GLU A 100 -16.51 3.95 2.58
C GLU A 100 -16.34 4.00 1.06
N GLU A 101 -17.11 3.18 0.35
CA GLU A 101 -17.23 3.25 -1.10
C GLU A 101 -18.08 4.43 -1.51
N ARG A 102 -17.62 5.16 -2.54
CA ARG A 102 -18.39 6.23 -3.19
C ARG A 102 -18.58 5.92 -4.66
N PRO A 103 -19.55 6.57 -5.34
CA PRO A 103 -19.78 6.36 -6.78
C PRO A 103 -18.49 6.57 -7.61
N GLU A 104 -18.44 5.92 -8.79
CA GLU A 104 -17.34 6.06 -9.75
C GLU A 104 -15.96 5.58 -9.22
N PHE A 105 -15.96 4.56 -8.36
CA PHE A 105 -14.75 4.03 -7.72
C PHE A 105 -14.01 5.07 -6.88
N ASP A 106 -14.74 5.95 -6.21
CA ASP A 106 -14.23 6.90 -5.22
C ASP A 106 -14.38 6.36 -3.80
N THR A 107 -13.67 6.95 -2.82
CA THR A 107 -13.67 6.52 -1.41
C THR A 107 -13.71 7.70 -0.47
N TRP A 108 -14.05 7.43 0.79
CA TRP A 108 -13.88 8.36 1.90
C TRP A 108 -13.43 7.61 3.15
N GLY A 109 -12.36 8.05 3.76
CA GLY A 109 -11.80 7.43 4.96
C GLY A 109 -10.33 7.76 5.13
N TYR A 110 -9.62 6.95 5.92
CA TYR A 110 -8.19 7.10 6.14
C TYR A 110 -7.38 6.65 4.93
N GLN A 111 -6.29 7.37 4.67
CA GLN A 111 -5.30 7.02 3.65
C GLN A 111 -3.89 6.99 4.22
N ALA A 112 -3.20 5.89 4.03
CA ALA A 112 -1.76 5.77 4.20
C ALA A 112 -1.10 6.33 2.93
N ASP A 113 -0.58 7.56 3.03
CA ASP A 113 -0.10 8.32 1.87
C ASP A 113 1.29 7.89 1.39
N MET A 114 1.49 8.06 0.09
CA MET A 114 2.78 7.94 -0.60
C MET A 114 2.83 8.93 -1.77
N GLU A 115 3.93 9.65 -1.90
CA GLU A 115 4.14 10.58 -3.01
C GLU A 115 5.61 10.59 -3.47
N ALA A 116 5.86 11.03 -4.70
CA ALA A 116 7.21 11.24 -5.22
C ALA A 116 7.89 12.49 -4.64
N GLY A 117 7.13 13.36 -3.95
CA GLY A 117 7.63 14.53 -3.23
C GLY A 117 8.15 14.18 -1.82
N THR A 118 8.20 15.19 -0.97
CA THR A 118 8.77 15.09 0.38
C THR A 118 7.78 15.36 1.51
N GLU A 119 6.52 15.59 1.20
CA GLU A 119 5.53 16.04 2.19
C GLU A 119 4.69 14.88 2.75
N TRP A 120 4.03 14.10 1.87
CA TRP A 120 2.95 13.23 2.29
C TRP A 120 3.34 11.77 2.55
N THR A 121 4.45 11.26 2.01
CA THR A 121 4.82 9.85 2.22
C THR A 121 4.93 9.50 3.69
N GLY A 122 4.15 8.50 4.13
CA GLY A 122 4.11 8.05 5.51
C GLY A 122 3.27 8.91 6.46
N CYS A 123 2.47 9.85 5.92
CA CYS A 123 1.46 10.59 6.66
C CYS A 123 0.12 9.83 6.63
N LEU A 124 -0.71 10.02 7.64
CA LEU A 124 -2.10 9.60 7.62
C LEU A 124 -2.96 10.78 7.18
N PHE A 125 -3.64 10.61 6.05
CA PHE A 125 -4.58 11.58 5.49
C PHE A 125 -6.03 11.10 5.63
N GLN A 126 -6.99 12.00 5.59
CA GLN A 126 -8.41 11.69 5.48
C GLN A 126 -9.10 12.73 4.60
N HIS A 127 -9.94 12.29 3.66
CA HIS A 127 -10.75 13.18 2.85
C HIS A 127 -11.59 14.12 3.73
N ASP A 128 -11.70 15.39 3.31
CA ASP A 128 -12.42 16.47 3.99
C ASP A 128 -11.81 16.91 5.35
N ARG A 129 -10.84 16.16 5.90
CA ARG A 129 -10.14 16.52 7.15
C ARG A 129 -8.70 16.96 6.91
N GLY A 130 -8.06 16.44 5.83
CA GLY A 130 -6.65 16.70 5.53
C GLY A 130 -5.70 15.78 6.28
N GLY A 131 -4.51 16.27 6.64
CA GLY A 131 -3.52 15.52 7.38
C GLY A 131 -4.00 15.21 8.80
N VAL A 132 -4.28 13.92 9.07
CA VAL A 132 -4.67 13.44 10.41
C VAL A 132 -3.46 13.40 11.33
N VAL A 133 -2.35 12.90 10.86
CA VAL A 133 -1.04 13.00 11.52
C VAL A 133 0.07 12.97 10.48
N MET A 134 1.02 13.89 10.62
CA MET A 134 2.14 14.04 9.70
C MET A 134 3.29 13.12 10.09
N ARG A 135 4.15 12.79 9.13
CA ARG A 135 5.38 12.01 9.35
C ARG A 135 6.25 12.63 10.44
N GLY A 136 6.77 11.78 11.32
CA GLY A 136 7.58 12.17 12.47
C GLY A 136 6.79 12.51 13.72
N LYS A 137 5.46 12.45 13.63
CA LYS A 137 4.56 12.87 14.71
C LYS A 137 3.68 11.74 15.23
N GLN A 138 3.34 11.88 16.51
CA GLN A 138 2.30 11.12 17.18
C GLN A 138 1.20 12.08 17.63
N ALA A 139 -0.06 11.73 17.39
CA ALA A 139 -1.21 12.52 17.82
C ALA A 139 -2.18 11.72 18.69
N ILE A 140 -2.79 12.39 19.66
CA ILE A 140 -3.95 11.91 20.42
C ILE A 140 -5.09 12.87 20.15
N ILE A 141 -6.19 12.37 19.61
CA ILE A 141 -7.37 13.16 19.25
C ILE A 141 -8.54 12.69 20.10
N ALA A 142 -9.01 13.56 20.98
CA ALA A 142 -10.12 13.28 21.89
C ALA A 142 -11.47 13.24 21.14
N LYS A 143 -12.54 12.80 21.84
CA LYS A 143 -13.89 12.70 21.25
C LYS A 143 -14.46 14.03 20.75
N ASP A 144 -14.06 15.14 21.33
CA ASP A 144 -14.46 16.50 20.97
C ASP A 144 -13.60 17.13 19.87
N GLY A 145 -12.62 16.35 19.32
CA GLY A 145 -11.67 16.81 18.34
C GLY A 145 -10.45 17.53 18.90
N THR A 146 -10.36 17.70 20.22
CA THR A 146 -9.16 18.26 20.86
C THR A 146 -7.94 17.40 20.53
N ARG A 147 -6.85 18.04 20.08
CA ARG A 147 -5.65 17.37 19.57
C ARG A 147 -4.43 17.71 20.39
N GLN A 148 -3.71 16.67 20.80
CA GLN A 148 -2.35 16.76 21.33
C GLN A 148 -1.39 16.09 20.36
N GLU A 149 -0.29 16.75 20.03
CA GLU A 149 0.68 16.26 19.06
C GLU A 149 2.09 16.35 19.64
N THR A 150 2.89 15.30 19.40
CA THR A 150 4.27 15.22 19.82
C THR A 150 5.12 14.77 18.65
N GLU A 151 6.22 15.44 18.38
CA GLU A 151 7.23 15.00 17.42
C GLU A 151 8.13 13.97 18.10
N PHE A 152 8.34 12.81 17.44
CA PHE A 152 9.23 11.76 17.92
C PHE A 152 10.49 11.60 17.05
N ALA A 153 10.48 12.15 15.82
CA ALA A 153 11.63 12.18 14.93
C ALA A 153 11.46 13.30 13.89
N PRO A 154 12.54 13.91 13.40
CA PRO A 154 12.46 14.85 12.29
C PRO A 154 11.88 14.19 11.03
N SER A 155 10.90 14.82 10.39
CA SER A 155 10.27 14.32 9.17
C SER A 155 11.28 14.06 8.04
N SER A 156 12.30 14.93 7.91
CA SER A 156 13.36 14.80 6.91
C SER A 156 14.26 13.58 7.14
N GLU A 157 14.48 13.17 8.39
CA GLU A 157 15.24 11.97 8.71
C GLU A 157 14.45 10.71 8.30
N LEU A 158 13.16 10.65 8.61
CA LEU A 158 12.30 9.54 8.23
C LEU A 158 12.13 9.43 6.71
N GLN A 159 12.13 10.57 5.99
CA GLN A 159 12.08 10.58 4.53
C GLN A 159 13.27 9.84 3.90
N GLN A 160 14.44 9.86 4.50
CA GLN A 160 15.63 9.16 4.00
C GLN A 160 15.47 7.63 4.00
N ALA A 161 14.55 7.09 4.79
CA ALA A 161 14.23 5.67 4.77
C ALA A 161 13.38 5.26 3.55
N VAL A 162 12.78 6.21 2.84
CA VAL A 162 11.96 5.96 1.66
C VAL A 162 12.86 5.88 0.43
N LYS A 163 12.75 4.79 -0.33
CA LYS A 163 13.50 4.57 -1.57
C LYS A 163 12.72 5.18 -2.72
N GLN A 164 13.30 6.21 -3.34
CA GLN A 164 12.71 6.86 -4.52
C GLN A 164 12.64 5.89 -5.70
N ASP A 165 11.51 5.86 -6.41
CA ASP A 165 11.27 5.05 -7.62
C ASP A 165 11.57 3.54 -7.49
N ASP A 166 11.72 3.04 -6.26
CA ASP A 166 12.04 1.65 -5.95
C ASP A 166 11.02 1.04 -4.98
N TRP A 167 11.13 -0.26 -4.74
CA TRP A 167 10.26 -1.00 -3.84
C TRP A 167 10.49 -0.64 -2.37
N ASN A 168 9.42 -0.23 -1.73
CA ASN A 168 9.34 0.05 -0.30
C ASN A 168 8.41 -0.93 0.40
N ASP A 169 8.78 -1.43 1.57
CA ASP A 169 7.89 -2.17 2.46
C ASP A 169 7.01 -1.16 3.21
N TYR A 170 5.71 -1.38 3.21
CA TYR A 170 4.76 -0.57 3.97
C TYR A 170 3.97 -1.44 4.94
N GLU A 171 3.82 -0.99 6.18
CA GLU A 171 2.98 -1.62 7.19
C GLU A 171 1.95 -0.63 7.73
N ILE A 172 0.69 -1.06 7.79
CA ILE A 172 -0.43 -0.36 8.41
C ILE A 172 -0.90 -1.20 9.58
N ILE A 173 -0.86 -0.66 10.78
CA ILE A 173 -1.48 -1.26 11.98
C ILE A 173 -2.69 -0.41 12.34
N ALA A 174 -3.87 -1.00 12.36
CA ALA A 174 -5.11 -0.36 12.79
C ALA A 174 -5.73 -1.23 13.88
N GLN A 175 -5.77 -0.75 15.12
CA GLN A 175 -6.31 -1.49 16.28
C GLN A 175 -7.08 -0.53 17.20
N GLY A 176 -8.37 -0.74 17.33
CA GLY A 176 -9.25 0.20 18.05
C GLY A 176 -9.16 1.60 17.43
N SER A 177 -8.84 2.60 18.23
CA SER A 177 -8.61 3.99 17.79
C SER A 177 -7.19 4.27 17.34
N ARG A 178 -6.27 3.32 17.56
CA ARG A 178 -4.85 3.49 17.25
C ARG A 178 -4.55 3.09 15.81
N VAL A 179 -3.82 3.96 15.10
CA VAL A 179 -3.25 3.69 13.77
C VAL A 179 -1.77 4.00 13.81
N VAL A 180 -0.96 3.09 13.25
CA VAL A 180 0.48 3.29 13.06
C VAL A 180 0.84 2.99 11.62
N LEU A 181 1.60 3.87 10.99
CA LEU A 181 2.15 3.68 9.65
C LEU A 181 3.67 3.53 9.74
N SER A 182 4.19 2.52 9.04
CA SER A 182 5.64 2.28 8.97
C SER A 182 6.09 2.01 7.54
N ILE A 183 7.26 2.52 7.16
CA ILE A 183 7.89 2.27 5.85
C ILE A 183 9.32 1.78 6.09
N ASN A 184 9.70 0.69 5.42
CA ASN A 184 11.03 0.06 5.53
C ASN A 184 11.46 -0.18 6.98
N GLY A 185 10.51 -0.59 7.84
CA GLY A 185 10.73 -0.86 9.27
C GLY A 185 10.86 0.40 10.15
N LYS A 186 10.69 1.60 9.59
CA LYS A 186 10.68 2.85 10.36
C LYS A 186 9.25 3.31 10.60
N ARG A 187 8.87 3.58 11.86
CA ARG A 187 7.60 4.23 12.19
C ARG A 187 7.58 5.63 11.57
N MET A 188 6.58 5.89 10.74
CA MET A 188 6.39 7.17 10.06
C MET A 188 5.49 8.10 10.86
N CYS A 189 4.33 7.61 11.29
CA CYS A 189 3.41 8.37 12.13
C CYS A 189 2.57 7.44 13.00
N GLU A 190 1.92 8.02 14.01
CA GLU A 190 1.01 7.30 14.90
C GLU A 190 -0.12 8.22 15.34
N VAL A 191 -1.36 7.70 15.43
CA VAL A 191 -2.49 8.43 16.00
C VAL A 191 -3.35 7.52 16.87
N ASP A 192 -3.84 8.05 17.99
CA ASP A 192 -4.99 7.54 18.73
C ASP A 192 -6.17 8.48 18.44
N ASP A 193 -6.98 8.14 17.43
CA ASP A 193 -8.07 8.97 16.94
C ASP A 193 -9.41 8.52 17.51
N ARG A 194 -9.90 9.27 18.48
CA ARG A 194 -11.19 9.05 19.15
C ARG A 194 -12.25 10.07 18.75
N ASP A 195 -11.97 10.90 17.74
CA ASP A 195 -12.88 11.95 17.29
C ASP A 195 -14.26 11.38 16.96
N ALA A 196 -15.31 11.94 17.58
CA ALA A 196 -16.67 11.41 17.43
C ALA A 196 -17.24 11.60 16.01
N LYS A 197 -16.73 12.58 15.28
CA LYS A 197 -17.19 12.93 13.91
C LYS A 197 -16.35 12.24 12.82
N TRP A 198 -15.04 12.17 13.02
CA TRP A 198 -14.10 11.86 11.96
C TRP A 198 -13.43 10.49 12.06
N ALA A 199 -13.36 9.88 13.26
CA ALA A 199 -12.66 8.63 13.44
C ALA A 199 -13.28 7.48 12.63
N CYS A 200 -12.50 6.88 11.74
CA CYS A 200 -12.89 5.71 10.94
C CYS A 200 -12.62 4.42 11.73
N LYS A 201 -13.65 3.58 11.89
CA LYS A 201 -13.60 2.38 12.76
C LYS A 201 -13.51 1.07 11.98
N GLY A 202 -13.87 1.06 10.72
CA GLY A 202 -13.87 -0.11 9.84
C GLY A 202 -14.38 0.27 8.46
N GLY A 203 -14.13 -0.57 7.46
CA GLY A 203 -14.53 -0.28 6.09
C GLY A 203 -13.64 -0.98 5.07
N ILE A 204 -13.79 -0.62 3.82
CA ILE A 204 -13.01 -1.19 2.72
C ILE A 204 -11.53 -0.80 2.80
N ILE A 205 -10.72 -1.59 2.10
CA ILE A 205 -9.33 -1.27 1.73
C ILE A 205 -9.30 -1.03 0.22
N ALA A 206 -8.58 0.01 -0.21
CA ALA A 206 -8.47 0.34 -1.63
C ALA A 206 -7.13 0.99 -1.99
N LEU A 207 -6.65 0.73 -3.20
CA LEU A 207 -5.43 1.31 -3.75
C LEU A 207 -5.79 2.52 -4.61
N GLN A 208 -5.05 3.62 -4.47
CA GLN A 208 -5.36 4.89 -5.15
C GLN A 208 -4.58 5.06 -6.45
N MET A 209 -5.27 5.55 -7.47
CA MET A 209 -4.70 6.28 -8.59
C MET A 209 -5.08 7.75 -8.47
N HIS A 210 -4.08 8.63 -8.29
CA HIS A 210 -4.28 10.06 -8.04
C HIS A 210 -4.22 10.87 -9.34
N PRO A 211 -5.07 11.91 -9.51
CA PRO A 211 -4.93 12.85 -10.62
C PRO A 211 -3.67 13.71 -10.45
N GLY A 212 -3.10 14.15 -11.56
CA GLY A 212 -1.91 15.03 -11.53
C GLY A 212 -0.93 14.73 -12.65
N PRO A 213 0.36 14.95 -12.40
CA PRO A 213 1.39 14.65 -13.38
C PRO A 213 1.42 13.15 -13.73
N PRO A 214 2.03 12.78 -14.86
CA PRO A 214 2.24 11.39 -15.21
C PRO A 214 2.89 10.61 -14.07
N MET A 215 2.34 9.43 -13.78
CA MET A 215 2.80 8.59 -12.69
C MET A 215 2.57 7.11 -12.97
N LYS A 216 3.35 6.26 -12.33
CA LYS A 216 3.10 4.82 -12.27
C LYS A 216 3.17 4.35 -10.83
N VAL A 217 2.14 3.66 -10.38
CA VAL A 217 2.11 3.04 -9.05
C VAL A 217 1.94 1.54 -9.18
N GLN A 218 2.67 0.80 -8.35
CA GLN A 218 2.65 -0.66 -8.31
C GLN A 218 2.61 -1.17 -6.88
N PHE A 219 1.84 -2.25 -6.68
CA PHE A 219 1.69 -2.90 -5.37
C PHE A 219 1.87 -4.42 -5.51
N LYS A 220 2.61 -5.04 -4.60
CA LYS A 220 2.76 -6.49 -4.52
C LYS A 220 2.92 -6.98 -3.09
N ASP A 221 2.93 -8.29 -2.91
CA ASP A 221 3.09 -8.95 -1.61
C ASP A 221 2.05 -8.46 -0.57
N LEU A 222 0.84 -8.10 -1.05
CA LEU A 222 -0.23 -7.60 -0.19
C LEU A 222 -0.77 -8.76 0.66
N ARG A 223 -0.71 -8.59 1.98
CA ARG A 223 -1.22 -9.56 2.96
C ARG A 223 -1.78 -8.85 4.18
N ILE A 224 -2.74 -9.48 4.82
CA ILE A 224 -3.47 -8.91 5.96
C ILE A 224 -3.64 -9.95 7.07
N LYS A 225 -3.58 -9.48 8.31
CA LYS A 225 -3.94 -10.23 9.51
C LYS A 225 -5.05 -9.46 10.24
N THR A 226 -6.22 -10.10 10.41
CA THR A 226 -7.40 -9.46 11.03
C THR A 226 -7.71 -9.97 12.45
N ALA A 227 -7.20 -11.14 12.84
CA ALA A 227 -7.30 -11.64 14.20
C ALA A 227 -6.14 -11.08 15.03
N LEU A 228 -6.35 -9.91 15.64
CA LEU A 228 -5.39 -9.31 16.58
C LEU A 228 -5.84 -9.69 17.99
N HIS A 229 -5.08 -10.57 18.65
CA HIS A 229 -5.31 -11.00 20.05
C HIS A 229 -4.55 -10.10 21.02
#